data_2616de5ae417723111206d3f3f91ffb3
#
_entry.id   2616de5ae417723111206d3f3f91ffb3
#
_cell.length_a   1.000
_cell.length_b   1.000
_cell.length_c   1.000
_cell.angle_alpha   90.00
_cell.angle_beta   90.00
_cell.angle_gamma   90.00
#
_symmetry.space_group_name_H-M   'P 1'
#
loop_
_entity.id
_entity.type
_entity.pdbx_description
1 polymer ?
#
loop_
_entity_poly.entity_id
_entity_poly.type
_entity_poly.pdbx_seq_one_letter_code
_entity_poly.pdbx_strand_id
1 'polypeptide(L)'
;MKYPMKLQAPLKDYLWGGTRLRDEYGKHTELPKVAESWELACHRDGKSVIASGAAAGETLEAWLTRAGADALGTRAAKFPYFPLLIKLIDAHDNLSVQVHPSDDYALRVEGEYGKTELWYVVDAAPGAEILYGFAHAITKDEFRRRIADNTLLEVVRHVPVQKGDAFFIPAGTLHAIGKGLLICEIQQSSNATYRVYDYGRIGADGKPRDLHVEKALDVTSLVPVSLRAEQLPAADEFRGAEVRLLAACPYFTAYHLRVDGMCESTAGADSFHCLTILAGTLTLTWAGGELSAVKGESVFIPAHLGQYMLHGMGELILSRV
;
A
#
# COMPACT_ATOMS: atom_id res chain seq x y z
N MET A 1 10.15 7.17 -25.37
CA MET A 1 9.02 6.31 -25.70
C MET A 1 8.42 5.82 -24.40
N LYS A 2 7.11 5.84 -24.22
CA LYS A 2 6.41 5.29 -23.04
C LYS A 2 6.17 3.80 -23.25
N TYR A 3 6.49 2.98 -22.27
CA TYR A 3 6.31 1.52 -22.29
C TYR A 3 6.11 1.01 -20.86
N PRO A 4 5.48 -0.16 -20.62
CA PRO A 4 5.35 -0.78 -19.32
C PRO A 4 6.71 -1.20 -18.77
N MET A 5 6.96 -0.94 -17.48
CA MET A 5 8.24 -1.17 -16.82
C MET A 5 8.06 -2.02 -15.58
N LYS A 6 8.82 -3.13 -15.46
CA LYS A 6 8.96 -3.82 -14.17
C LYS A 6 9.70 -2.94 -13.19
N LEU A 7 9.31 -3.04 -11.93
CA LEU A 7 9.94 -2.33 -10.84
C LEU A 7 10.67 -3.30 -9.90
N GLN A 8 11.88 -2.94 -9.52
CA GLN A 8 12.58 -3.53 -8.40
C GLN A 8 12.28 -2.71 -7.16
N ALA A 9 11.68 -3.34 -6.17
CA ALA A 9 11.25 -2.71 -4.94
C ALA A 9 12.42 -2.54 -3.94
N PRO A 10 12.56 -1.40 -3.26
CA PRO A 10 13.37 -1.32 -2.04
C PRO A 10 12.73 -2.17 -0.94
N LEU A 11 13.57 -2.91 -0.20
CA LEU A 11 13.16 -3.84 0.84
C LEU A 11 13.48 -3.29 2.22
N LYS A 12 12.65 -3.63 3.22
CA LYS A 12 12.80 -3.22 4.62
C LYS A 12 12.78 -4.45 5.53
N ASP A 13 13.69 -4.49 6.51
CA ASP A 13 13.89 -5.62 7.44
C ASP A 13 13.43 -5.31 8.86
N TYR A 14 12.30 -4.60 9.00
CA TYR A 14 11.77 -4.24 10.31
C TYR A 14 11.60 -5.45 11.23
N LEU A 15 11.65 -5.21 12.55
CA LEU A 15 11.75 -6.25 13.57
C LEU A 15 10.56 -7.25 13.57
N TRP A 16 9.39 -6.83 13.11
CA TRP A 16 8.17 -7.63 13.01
C TRP A 16 8.03 -8.44 11.70
N GLY A 17 8.96 -8.25 10.76
CA GLY A 17 8.91 -8.89 9.46
C GLY A 17 9.22 -10.37 9.48
N GLY A 18 8.73 -11.06 8.45
CA GLY A 18 8.97 -12.48 8.19
C GLY A 18 9.87 -12.73 6.98
N THR A 19 9.74 -13.92 6.40
CA THR A 19 10.54 -14.36 5.24
C THR A 19 9.69 -14.61 4.00
N ARG A 20 8.35 -14.49 4.09
CA ARG A 20 7.43 -14.84 3.01
C ARG A 20 7.66 -14.01 1.74
N LEU A 21 7.98 -12.72 1.88
CA LEU A 21 8.28 -11.89 0.71
C LEU A 21 9.50 -12.39 -0.06
N ARG A 22 10.53 -12.89 0.64
CA ARG A 22 11.69 -13.52 0.03
C ARG A 22 11.35 -14.90 -0.53
N ASP A 23 10.74 -15.75 0.27
CA ASP A 23 10.61 -17.19 -0.02
C ASP A 23 9.45 -17.49 -0.98
N GLU A 24 8.37 -16.69 -0.97
CA GLU A 24 7.15 -16.92 -1.73
C GLU A 24 6.89 -15.87 -2.83
N TYR A 25 7.48 -14.66 -2.72
CA TYR A 25 7.22 -13.52 -3.61
C TYR A 25 8.47 -13.07 -4.40
N GLY A 26 9.51 -13.87 -4.42
CA GLY A 26 10.70 -13.64 -5.26
C GLY A 26 11.48 -12.37 -4.92
N LYS A 27 11.38 -11.85 -3.67
CA LYS A 27 12.15 -10.68 -3.24
C LYS A 27 13.57 -11.10 -2.85
N HIS A 28 14.40 -11.33 -3.87
CA HIS A 28 15.79 -11.79 -3.66
C HIS A 28 16.61 -10.75 -2.91
N THR A 29 17.24 -11.18 -1.80
CA THR A 29 18.01 -10.31 -0.92
C THR A 29 18.85 -11.15 0.04
N GLU A 30 19.95 -10.57 0.53
CA GLU A 30 20.77 -11.10 1.63
C GLU A 30 20.21 -10.76 3.02
N LEU A 31 19.13 -9.97 3.10
CA LEU A 31 18.49 -9.64 4.37
C LEU A 31 17.92 -10.93 5.00
N PRO A 32 18.06 -11.12 6.32
CA PRO A 32 17.59 -12.32 7.00
C PRO A 32 16.04 -12.42 6.97
N LYS A 33 15.36 -11.29 6.86
CA LYS A 33 13.92 -11.16 6.74
C LYS A 33 13.55 -9.96 5.87
N VAL A 34 12.33 -9.94 5.33
CA VAL A 34 11.78 -8.83 4.57
C VAL A 34 10.40 -8.50 5.13
N ALA A 35 10.31 -7.42 5.88
CA ALA A 35 9.07 -6.95 6.47
C ALA A 35 8.18 -6.23 5.45
N GLU A 36 8.78 -5.36 4.63
CA GLU A 36 8.09 -4.62 3.58
C GLU A 36 8.88 -4.65 2.28
N SER A 37 8.15 -4.75 1.16
CA SER A 37 8.64 -4.56 -0.19
C SER A 37 7.84 -3.40 -0.81
N TRP A 38 8.52 -2.29 -1.15
CA TRP A 38 7.87 -1.08 -1.65
C TRP A 38 7.72 -1.15 -3.17
N GLU A 39 6.63 -1.73 -3.60
CA GLU A 39 6.36 -2.11 -4.98
C GLU A 39 6.32 -0.92 -5.95
N LEU A 40 5.78 0.21 -5.51
CA LEU A 40 5.77 1.47 -6.23
C LEU A 40 6.16 2.58 -5.26
N ALA A 41 7.35 3.17 -5.43
CA ALA A 41 7.87 4.17 -4.52
C ALA A 41 8.77 5.20 -5.23
N CYS A 42 8.48 6.48 -5.00
CA CYS A 42 9.37 7.60 -5.28
C CYS A 42 9.59 8.41 -3.98
N HIS A 43 9.73 7.72 -2.85
CA HIS A 43 9.88 8.33 -1.54
C HIS A 43 11.35 8.46 -1.16
N ARG A 44 11.70 9.48 -0.34
CA ARG A 44 13.08 9.70 0.13
C ARG A 44 13.68 8.50 0.86
N ASP A 45 12.86 7.73 1.56
CA ASP A 45 13.29 6.56 2.34
C ASP A 45 13.41 5.28 1.50
N GLY A 46 12.98 5.31 0.22
CA GLY A 46 13.08 4.17 -0.68
C GLY A 46 12.50 4.50 -2.05
N LYS A 47 13.24 4.19 -3.11
CA LYS A 47 12.85 4.44 -4.49
C LYS A 47 12.84 3.15 -5.27
N SER A 48 11.77 2.88 -6.02
CA SER A 48 11.72 1.77 -6.97
C SER A 48 12.70 2.03 -8.12
N VAL A 49 13.42 0.99 -8.52
CA VAL A 49 14.33 1.00 -9.67
C VAL A 49 13.65 0.27 -10.83
N ILE A 50 13.76 0.80 -12.03
CA ILE A 50 13.23 0.17 -13.24
C ILE A 50 14.08 -1.07 -13.55
N ALA A 51 13.44 -2.24 -13.65
CA ALA A 51 14.12 -3.52 -13.85
C ALA A 51 14.07 -4.01 -15.31
N SER A 52 13.36 -3.31 -16.22
CA SER A 52 13.18 -3.76 -17.61
C SER A 52 13.21 -2.63 -18.63
N GLY A 53 13.56 -2.97 -19.88
CA GLY A 53 13.55 -2.05 -21.00
C GLY A 53 14.71 -1.06 -21.01
N ALA A 54 14.59 0.00 -21.82
CA ALA A 54 15.67 0.94 -22.08
C ALA A 54 16.08 1.80 -20.88
N ALA A 55 15.24 1.89 -19.85
CA ALA A 55 15.53 2.64 -18.62
C ALA A 55 15.92 1.72 -17.44
N ALA A 56 16.23 0.46 -17.70
CA ALA A 56 16.65 -0.47 -16.65
C ALA A 56 17.87 0.06 -15.88
N GLY A 57 17.81 0.00 -14.54
CA GLY A 57 18.82 0.54 -13.62
C GLY A 57 18.58 2.00 -13.19
N GLU A 58 17.67 2.73 -13.83
CA GLU A 58 17.27 4.07 -13.43
C GLU A 58 16.20 4.02 -12.34
N THR A 59 16.19 4.96 -11.39
CA THR A 59 15.05 5.06 -10.45
C THR A 59 13.81 5.53 -11.20
N LEU A 60 12.63 5.04 -10.77
CA LEU A 60 11.36 5.49 -11.36
C LEU A 60 11.20 7.02 -11.26
N GLU A 61 11.62 7.62 -10.15
CA GLU A 61 11.58 9.08 -9.95
C GLU A 61 12.41 9.84 -11.00
N ALA A 62 13.66 9.39 -11.24
CA ALA A 62 14.53 10.02 -12.25
C ALA A 62 13.94 9.88 -13.66
N TRP A 63 13.40 8.71 -13.98
CA TRP A 63 12.70 8.49 -15.25
C TRP A 63 11.48 9.39 -15.39
N LEU A 64 10.63 9.52 -14.36
CA LEU A 64 9.46 10.40 -14.35
C LEU A 64 9.84 11.86 -14.52
N THR A 65 10.90 12.32 -13.87
CA THR A 65 11.44 13.69 -14.03
C THR A 65 11.79 13.99 -15.49
N ARG A 66 12.41 13.03 -16.17
CA ARG A 66 12.80 13.15 -17.59
C ARG A 66 11.61 12.96 -18.53
N ALA A 67 10.68 12.05 -18.23
CA ALA A 67 9.51 11.76 -19.05
C ALA A 67 8.44 12.87 -19.00
N GLY A 68 8.46 13.68 -17.94
CA GLY A 68 7.52 14.77 -17.71
C GLY A 68 6.19 14.35 -17.07
N ALA A 69 5.40 15.33 -16.68
CA ALA A 69 4.14 15.16 -15.96
C ALA A 69 3.11 14.30 -16.75
N ASP A 70 3.17 14.31 -18.05
CA ASP A 70 2.32 13.50 -18.93
C ASP A 70 2.43 11.98 -18.67
N ALA A 71 3.55 11.52 -18.10
CA ALA A 71 3.71 10.11 -17.76
C ALA A 71 2.83 9.66 -16.59
N LEU A 72 2.42 10.61 -15.74
CA LEU A 72 1.54 10.37 -14.59
C LEU A 72 0.06 10.58 -14.92
N GLY A 73 -0.26 11.38 -15.95
CA GLY A 73 -1.61 11.74 -16.36
C GLY A 73 -2.20 12.94 -15.61
N THR A 74 -3.35 13.40 -16.10
CA THR A 74 -3.95 14.67 -15.65
C THR A 74 -4.43 14.67 -14.20
N ARG A 75 -4.82 13.50 -13.66
CA ARG A 75 -5.23 13.38 -12.25
C ARG A 75 -4.08 13.59 -11.28
N ALA A 76 -2.84 13.31 -11.71
CA ALA A 76 -1.67 13.52 -10.89
C ALA A 76 -1.24 15.00 -10.80
N ALA A 77 -1.75 15.88 -11.65
CA ALA A 77 -1.34 17.30 -11.72
C ALA A 77 -1.64 18.09 -10.43
N LYS A 78 -2.57 17.65 -9.61
CA LYS A 78 -2.89 18.29 -8.31
C LYS A 78 -1.86 17.99 -7.21
N PHE A 79 -0.97 17.01 -7.42
CA PHE A 79 0.02 16.59 -6.42
C PHE A 79 1.37 17.24 -6.72
N PRO A 80 2.01 17.90 -5.74
CA PRO A 80 3.31 18.55 -5.93
C PRO A 80 4.47 17.57 -6.19
N TYR A 81 4.32 16.28 -5.80
CA TYR A 81 5.27 15.20 -6.04
C TYR A 81 4.55 13.87 -6.21
N PHE A 82 5.27 12.80 -6.49
CA PHE A 82 4.69 11.48 -6.79
C PHE A 82 3.71 11.04 -5.69
N PRO A 83 2.45 10.70 -6.04
CA PRO A 83 1.37 10.67 -5.06
C PRO A 83 1.24 9.36 -4.28
N LEU A 84 1.74 8.22 -4.77
CA LEU A 84 1.45 6.91 -4.22
C LEU A 84 2.69 6.19 -3.67
N LEU A 85 2.43 5.34 -2.68
CA LEU A 85 3.34 4.31 -2.22
C LEU A 85 2.55 3.00 -2.11
N ILE A 86 3.02 1.94 -2.76
CA ILE A 86 2.41 0.61 -2.73
C ILE A 86 3.40 -0.36 -2.10
N LYS A 87 2.91 -1.18 -1.17
CA LYS A 87 3.75 -2.13 -0.45
C LYS A 87 3.13 -3.52 -0.43
N LEU A 88 3.99 -4.54 -0.37
CA LEU A 88 3.68 -5.84 0.20
C LEU A 88 4.28 -5.88 1.61
N ILE A 89 3.47 -6.32 2.59
CA ILE A 89 3.81 -6.34 4.01
C ILE A 89 3.67 -7.77 4.54
N ASP A 90 4.75 -8.34 5.05
CA ASP A 90 4.75 -9.64 5.73
C ASP A 90 4.80 -9.43 7.25
N ALA A 91 3.63 -9.44 7.87
CA ALA A 91 3.47 -9.30 9.31
C ALA A 91 3.66 -10.65 10.03
N HIS A 92 4.90 -11.07 10.22
CA HIS A 92 5.23 -12.26 11.02
C HIS A 92 4.86 -12.05 12.49
N ASP A 93 4.98 -10.82 12.99
CA ASP A 93 4.54 -10.39 14.31
C ASP A 93 3.63 -9.16 14.18
N ASN A 94 2.95 -8.79 15.28
CA ASN A 94 2.09 -7.61 15.29
C ASN A 94 2.86 -6.32 14.95
N LEU A 95 2.32 -5.49 14.08
CA LEU A 95 2.81 -4.13 13.91
C LEU A 95 2.38 -3.26 15.10
N SER A 96 3.07 -2.14 15.31
CA SER A 96 2.67 -1.18 16.36
C SER A 96 1.27 -0.63 16.10
N VAL A 97 0.53 -0.33 17.18
CA VAL A 97 -0.69 0.46 17.06
C VAL A 97 -0.32 1.90 16.75
N GLN A 98 -0.90 2.43 15.69
CA GLN A 98 -0.49 3.69 15.08
C GLN A 98 -1.66 4.45 14.48
N VAL A 99 -1.42 5.72 14.21
CA VAL A 99 -2.32 6.59 13.47
C VAL A 99 -1.52 7.45 12.50
N HIS A 100 -2.14 7.81 11.38
CA HIS A 100 -1.54 8.66 10.36
C HIS A 100 -2.26 10.00 10.27
N PRO A 101 -1.51 11.11 10.04
CA PRO A 101 -2.10 12.44 9.88
C PRO A 101 -2.79 12.62 8.53
N SER A 102 -3.67 13.61 8.42
CA SER A 102 -4.17 14.16 7.15
C SER A 102 -3.11 15.03 6.47
N ASP A 103 -3.33 15.39 5.19
CA ASP A 103 -2.45 16.30 4.44
C ASP A 103 -2.24 17.64 5.15
N ASP A 104 -3.31 18.25 5.68
CA ASP A 104 -3.23 19.55 6.36
C ASP A 104 -2.27 19.56 7.56
N TYR A 105 -2.24 18.46 8.31
CA TYR A 105 -1.33 18.32 9.43
C TYR A 105 0.07 17.93 8.96
N ALA A 106 0.18 16.91 8.11
CA ALA A 106 1.45 16.31 7.72
C ALA A 106 2.31 17.27 6.89
N LEU A 107 1.73 17.98 5.93
CA LEU A 107 2.48 18.96 5.11
C LEU A 107 3.08 20.07 5.97
N ARG A 108 2.39 20.49 7.03
CA ARG A 108 2.87 21.53 7.95
C ARG A 108 3.89 21.03 8.96
N VAL A 109 3.73 19.80 9.48
CA VAL A 109 4.51 19.27 10.61
C VAL A 109 5.67 18.39 10.17
N GLU A 110 5.45 17.56 9.12
CA GLU A 110 6.41 16.58 8.64
C GLU A 110 7.04 16.95 7.28
N GLY A 111 6.42 17.89 6.55
CA GLY A 111 6.86 18.26 5.20
C GLY A 111 6.59 17.16 4.15
N GLU A 112 5.63 16.27 4.40
CA GLU A 112 5.20 15.22 3.48
C GLU A 112 3.68 15.07 3.49
N TYR A 113 3.12 14.25 2.59
CA TYR A 113 1.66 14.00 2.55
C TYR A 113 1.16 13.38 3.86
N GLY A 114 -0.12 13.51 4.11
CA GLY A 114 -0.87 12.65 4.99
C GLY A 114 -0.84 11.20 4.52
N LYS A 115 -1.45 10.31 5.27
CA LYS A 115 -1.43 8.89 4.94
C LYS A 115 -2.82 8.28 5.09
N THR A 116 -3.62 8.42 4.03
CA THR A 116 -4.82 7.60 3.80
C THR A 116 -4.41 6.36 3.05
N GLU A 117 -4.91 5.20 3.45
CA GLU A 117 -4.47 3.92 2.93
C GLU A 117 -5.60 2.91 2.73
N LEU A 118 -5.33 1.91 1.93
CA LEU A 118 -6.15 0.72 1.72
C LEU A 118 -5.29 -0.51 1.99
N TRP A 119 -5.80 -1.45 2.76
CA TRP A 119 -5.23 -2.78 2.92
C TRP A 119 -6.06 -3.81 2.17
N TYR A 120 -5.42 -4.62 1.36
CA TYR A 120 -5.97 -5.84 0.80
C TYR A 120 -5.27 -7.03 1.44
N VAL A 121 -6.04 -7.93 2.06
CA VAL A 121 -5.50 -9.13 2.73
C VAL A 121 -5.16 -10.18 1.67
N VAL A 122 -3.88 -10.28 1.32
CA VAL A 122 -3.38 -11.25 0.34
C VAL A 122 -3.40 -12.65 0.91
N ASP A 123 -3.09 -12.79 2.21
CA ASP A 123 -3.18 -14.04 2.95
C ASP A 123 -3.30 -13.78 4.45
N ALA A 124 -3.94 -14.70 5.16
CA ALA A 124 -4.18 -14.61 6.60
C ALA A 124 -4.02 -15.98 7.27
N ALA A 125 -3.21 -16.05 8.32
CA ALA A 125 -3.14 -17.23 9.18
C ALA A 125 -4.46 -17.42 9.96
N PRO A 126 -4.80 -18.64 10.35
CA PRO A 126 -5.99 -18.89 11.18
C PRO A 126 -5.98 -18.03 12.45
N GLY A 127 -7.08 -17.29 12.68
CA GLY A 127 -7.23 -16.40 13.83
C GLY A 127 -6.50 -15.07 13.73
N ALA A 128 -5.97 -14.72 12.56
CA ALA A 128 -5.38 -13.40 12.32
C ALA A 128 -6.44 -12.31 12.41
N GLU A 129 -6.04 -11.14 12.89
CA GLU A 129 -6.90 -9.99 13.10
C GLU A 129 -6.16 -8.68 12.78
N ILE A 130 -6.90 -7.64 12.58
CA ILE A 130 -6.41 -6.26 12.57
C ILE A 130 -7.02 -5.48 13.73
N LEU A 131 -6.35 -4.43 14.16
CA LEU A 131 -6.92 -3.41 15.02
C LEU A 131 -7.45 -2.27 14.13
N TYR A 132 -8.71 -1.84 14.34
CA TYR A 132 -9.35 -0.89 13.44
C TYR A 132 -10.30 0.08 14.17
N GLY A 133 -9.78 1.24 14.54
CA GLY A 133 -10.49 2.27 15.28
C GLY A 133 -10.82 1.88 16.71
N PHE A 134 -11.59 2.71 17.37
CA PHE A 134 -12.07 2.45 18.73
C PHE A 134 -13.36 1.61 18.72
N ALA A 135 -13.56 0.79 19.75
CA ALA A 135 -14.77 0.02 19.95
C ALA A 135 -15.98 0.91 20.34
N HIS A 136 -15.70 2.03 21.00
CA HIS A 136 -16.65 3.08 21.38
C HIS A 136 -15.95 4.43 21.39
N ALA A 137 -16.71 5.54 21.45
CA ALA A 137 -16.13 6.88 21.52
C ALA A 137 -15.40 7.07 22.86
N ILE A 138 -14.21 7.66 22.81
CA ILE A 138 -13.42 8.01 23.99
C ILE A 138 -13.03 9.48 23.95
N THR A 139 -12.51 10.02 25.07
CA THR A 139 -11.98 11.38 25.14
C THR A 139 -10.47 11.42 24.91
N LYS A 140 -9.90 12.61 24.60
CA LYS A 140 -8.43 12.79 24.50
C LYS A 140 -7.72 12.43 25.80
N ASP A 141 -8.30 12.76 26.96
CA ASP A 141 -7.73 12.45 28.25
C ASP A 141 -7.75 10.95 28.54
N GLU A 142 -8.82 10.26 28.16
CA GLU A 142 -8.87 8.81 28.21
C GLU A 142 -7.83 8.17 27.29
N PHE A 143 -7.71 8.64 26.04
CA PHE A 143 -6.73 8.12 25.10
C PHE A 143 -5.29 8.28 25.66
N ARG A 144 -4.94 9.48 26.16
CA ARG A 144 -3.63 9.74 26.79
C ARG A 144 -3.39 8.79 27.98
N ARG A 145 -4.37 8.66 28.86
CA ARG A 145 -4.26 7.78 30.04
C ARG A 145 -4.06 6.33 29.62
N ARG A 146 -4.87 5.82 28.66
CA ARG A 146 -4.78 4.44 28.15
C ARG A 146 -3.43 4.11 27.55
N ILE A 147 -2.79 5.06 26.87
CA ILE A 147 -1.41 4.92 26.38
C ILE A 147 -0.44 4.82 27.56
N ALA A 148 -0.55 5.74 28.52
CA ALA A 148 0.36 5.79 29.68
C ALA A 148 0.22 4.54 30.58
N ASP A 149 -0.99 4.06 30.79
CA ASP A 149 -1.31 2.90 31.65
C ASP A 149 -1.15 1.56 30.90
N ASN A 150 -0.77 1.59 29.60
CA ASN A 150 -0.61 0.39 28.77
C ASN A 150 -1.90 -0.44 28.61
N THR A 151 -3.07 0.24 28.65
CA THR A 151 -4.41 -0.37 28.54
C THR A 151 -5.15 0.00 27.25
N LEU A 152 -4.44 0.54 26.26
CA LEU A 152 -5.04 1.02 25.02
C LEU A 152 -5.84 -0.07 24.27
N LEU A 153 -5.32 -1.30 24.24
CA LEU A 153 -5.95 -2.41 23.51
C LEU A 153 -7.36 -2.78 24.03
N GLU A 154 -7.71 -2.43 25.28
CA GLU A 154 -9.04 -2.69 25.84
C GLU A 154 -10.16 -1.86 25.18
N VAL A 155 -9.83 -0.75 24.50
CA VAL A 155 -10.78 0.15 23.86
C VAL A 155 -10.67 0.18 22.34
N VAL A 156 -9.71 -0.54 21.77
CA VAL A 156 -9.53 -0.66 20.31
C VAL A 156 -10.37 -1.84 19.80
N ARG A 157 -10.93 -1.69 18.60
CA ARG A 157 -11.71 -2.76 17.98
C ARG A 157 -10.78 -3.80 17.34
N HIS A 158 -10.96 -5.06 17.71
CA HIS A 158 -10.36 -6.23 17.10
C HIS A 158 -11.26 -6.75 15.98
N VAL A 159 -10.73 -6.90 14.77
CA VAL A 159 -11.47 -7.33 13.59
C VAL A 159 -10.81 -8.58 13.03
N PRO A 160 -11.43 -9.77 13.17
CA PRO A 160 -10.96 -10.98 12.50
C PRO A 160 -10.97 -10.79 10.99
N VAL A 161 -9.95 -11.29 10.31
CA VAL A 161 -9.78 -11.10 8.87
C VAL A 161 -9.43 -12.40 8.16
N GLN A 162 -9.74 -12.44 6.87
CA GLN A 162 -9.42 -13.55 5.99
C GLN A 162 -8.89 -13.05 4.65
N LYS A 163 -8.26 -13.94 3.88
CA LYS A 163 -7.81 -13.66 2.53
C LYS A 163 -8.95 -13.05 1.69
N GLY A 164 -8.65 -11.97 0.97
CA GLY A 164 -9.59 -11.25 0.11
C GLY A 164 -10.33 -10.10 0.79
N ASP A 165 -10.23 -9.97 2.12
CA ASP A 165 -10.80 -8.79 2.80
C ASP A 165 -10.05 -7.52 2.39
N ALA A 166 -10.78 -6.40 2.40
CA ALA A 166 -10.22 -5.08 2.10
C ALA A 166 -10.70 -4.04 3.12
N PHE A 167 -9.79 -3.20 3.58
CA PHE A 167 -10.06 -2.18 4.60
C PHE A 167 -9.54 -0.82 4.13
N PHE A 168 -10.45 0.13 3.97
CA PHE A 168 -10.08 1.51 3.69
C PHE A 168 -9.84 2.25 5.00
N ILE A 169 -8.66 2.83 5.18
CA ILE A 169 -8.19 3.45 6.42
C ILE A 169 -7.99 4.94 6.19
N PRO A 170 -9.00 5.79 6.44
CA PRO A 170 -8.82 7.23 6.39
C PRO A 170 -7.76 7.70 7.39
N ALA A 171 -7.03 8.76 7.03
CA ALA A 171 -6.18 9.48 7.98
C ALA A 171 -6.94 9.77 9.29
N GLY A 172 -6.26 9.68 10.42
CA GLY A 172 -6.85 9.82 11.75
C GLY A 172 -7.45 8.53 12.35
N THR A 173 -7.52 7.44 11.59
CA THR A 173 -7.98 6.14 12.12
C THR A 173 -6.85 5.45 12.88
N LEU A 174 -7.08 5.08 14.14
CA LEU A 174 -6.17 4.25 14.91
C LEU A 174 -6.22 2.82 14.38
N HIS A 175 -5.08 2.19 14.08
CA HIS A 175 -5.04 0.86 13.47
C HIS A 175 -3.75 0.09 13.75
N ALA A 176 -3.77 -1.21 13.50
CA ALA A 176 -2.58 -2.05 13.44
C ALA A 176 -2.83 -3.31 12.61
N ILE A 177 -1.81 -3.77 11.88
CA ILE A 177 -1.78 -5.09 11.26
C ILE A 177 -1.36 -6.11 12.32
N GLY A 178 -2.18 -7.14 12.52
CA GLY A 178 -1.87 -8.25 13.41
C GLY A 178 -0.94 -9.26 12.77
N LYS A 179 -0.35 -10.10 13.58
CA LYS A 179 0.56 -11.18 13.16
C LYS A 179 -0.12 -12.19 12.23
N GLY A 180 0.68 -12.77 11.32
CA GLY A 180 0.23 -13.82 10.42
C GLY A 180 -0.48 -13.29 9.17
N LEU A 181 -0.42 -11.99 8.91
CA LEU A 181 -1.01 -11.35 7.74
C LEU A 181 0.03 -11.06 6.66
N LEU A 182 -0.37 -11.27 5.41
CA LEU A 182 0.30 -10.72 4.24
C LEU A 182 -0.64 -9.70 3.61
N ILE A 183 -0.21 -8.46 3.52
CA ILE A 183 -1.03 -7.33 3.08
C ILE A 183 -0.44 -6.70 1.82
N CYS A 184 -1.30 -6.34 0.86
CA CYS A 184 -0.98 -5.34 -0.16
C CYS A 184 -1.56 -4.00 0.30
N GLU A 185 -0.70 -3.04 0.61
CA GLU A 185 -1.07 -1.70 1.06
C GLU A 185 -0.93 -0.70 -0.08
N ILE A 186 -1.98 0.04 -0.36
CA ILE A 186 -2.00 1.17 -1.30
C ILE A 186 -2.25 2.43 -0.49
N GLN A 187 -1.34 3.40 -0.56
CA GLN A 187 -1.38 4.60 0.28
C GLN A 187 -0.88 5.86 -0.46
N GLN A 188 -1.14 7.02 0.14
CA GLN A 188 -0.44 8.23 -0.23
C GLN A 188 1.07 8.06 -0.03
N SER A 189 1.90 8.77 -0.81
CA SER A 189 3.37 8.70 -0.73
C SER A 189 3.88 9.38 0.53
N SER A 190 3.74 8.69 1.66
CA SER A 190 4.10 9.15 3.00
C SER A 190 4.64 7.99 3.85
N ASN A 191 5.57 8.29 4.74
CA ASN A 191 6.07 7.37 5.77
C ASN A 191 5.77 7.89 7.19
N ALA A 192 4.93 8.94 7.30
CA ALA A 192 4.53 9.54 8.58
C ALA A 192 3.70 8.56 9.41
N THR A 193 4.23 8.17 10.57
CA THR A 193 3.59 7.20 11.47
C THR A 193 3.69 7.67 12.91
N TYR A 194 2.54 7.87 13.57
CA TYR A 194 2.48 8.18 14.99
C TYR A 194 2.14 6.92 15.79
N ARG A 195 3.19 6.29 16.32
CA ARG A 195 3.08 5.08 17.14
C ARG A 195 2.60 5.46 18.53
N VAL A 196 1.61 4.70 19.04
CA VAL A 196 1.06 4.90 20.38
C VAL A 196 1.16 3.67 21.28
N TYR A 197 1.42 2.47 20.70
CA TYR A 197 1.62 1.25 21.45
C TYR A 197 2.50 0.27 20.66
N ASP A 198 3.45 -0.35 21.32
CA ASP A 198 4.42 -1.24 20.64
C ASP A 198 4.72 -2.54 21.39
N TYR A 199 3.79 -3.02 22.19
CA TYR A 199 3.90 -4.29 22.92
C TYR A 199 5.13 -4.38 23.84
N GLY A 200 5.73 -3.27 24.23
CA GLY A 200 6.96 -3.25 25.04
C GLY A 200 8.21 -3.77 24.32
N ARG A 201 8.17 -3.86 22.98
CA ARG A 201 9.30 -4.40 22.20
C ARG A 201 10.53 -3.53 22.31
N ILE A 202 11.67 -4.22 22.38
CA ILE A 202 13.01 -3.58 22.43
C ILE A 202 13.62 -3.66 21.02
N GLY A 203 14.08 -2.52 20.53
CA GLY A 203 14.79 -2.42 19.25
C GLY A 203 16.20 -3.03 19.31
N ALA A 204 16.89 -3.03 18.16
CA ALA A 204 18.26 -3.54 18.06
C ALA A 204 19.27 -2.70 18.87
N ASP A 205 18.92 -1.48 19.20
CA ASP A 205 19.69 -0.56 20.06
C ASP A 205 19.50 -0.81 21.57
N GLY A 206 18.69 -1.82 21.95
CA GLY A 206 18.39 -2.16 23.33
C GLY A 206 17.34 -1.24 23.98
N LYS A 207 16.65 -0.39 23.23
CA LYS A 207 15.64 0.55 23.72
C LYS A 207 14.27 0.28 23.12
N PRO A 208 13.17 0.62 23.82
CA PRO A 208 11.85 0.64 23.19
C PRO A 208 11.81 1.71 22.09
N ARG A 209 11.01 1.44 21.05
CA ARG A 209 10.78 2.45 20.01
C ARG A 209 9.97 3.62 20.56
N ASP A 210 10.26 4.83 20.09
CA ASP A 210 9.59 6.05 20.52
C ASP A 210 8.08 6.01 20.24
N LEU A 211 7.28 6.49 21.18
CA LEU A 211 5.86 6.75 21.04
C LEU A 211 5.63 8.24 20.72
N HIS A 212 4.71 8.50 19.80
CA HIS A 212 4.42 9.86 19.31
C HIS A 212 3.10 10.37 19.89
N VAL A 213 2.96 10.34 21.21
CA VAL A 213 1.68 10.53 21.93
C VAL A 213 1.01 11.85 21.58
N GLU A 214 1.72 12.98 21.68
CA GLU A 214 1.10 14.30 21.44
C GLU A 214 0.65 14.48 19.99
N LYS A 215 1.47 14.08 19.02
CA LYS A 215 1.08 14.10 17.60
C LYS A 215 -0.13 13.19 17.33
N ALA A 216 -0.17 12.02 17.96
CA ALA A 216 -1.31 11.11 17.84
C ALA A 216 -2.60 11.71 18.43
N LEU A 217 -2.51 12.39 19.58
CA LEU A 217 -3.64 13.09 20.22
C LEU A 217 -4.21 14.23 19.35
N ASP A 218 -3.36 14.82 18.50
CA ASP A 218 -3.79 15.88 17.60
C ASP A 218 -4.59 15.37 16.40
N VAL A 219 -4.27 14.15 15.92
CA VAL A 219 -4.78 13.67 14.63
C VAL A 219 -5.77 12.52 14.74
N THR A 220 -5.85 11.83 15.89
CA THR A 220 -6.67 10.63 16.01
C THR A 220 -8.16 10.96 16.11
N SER A 221 -8.97 10.29 15.27
CA SER A 221 -10.42 10.25 15.41
C SER A 221 -10.80 9.40 16.63
N LEU A 222 -11.45 10.02 17.61
CA LEU A 222 -11.81 9.39 18.89
C LEU A 222 -13.19 8.72 18.89
N VAL A 223 -13.78 8.59 17.71
CA VAL A 223 -15.08 7.92 17.51
C VAL A 223 -14.91 6.63 16.70
N PRO A 224 -15.81 5.65 16.86
CA PRO A 224 -15.76 4.42 16.08
C PRO A 224 -15.82 4.69 14.58
N VAL A 225 -14.98 3.97 13.82
CA VAL A 225 -14.99 3.98 12.36
C VAL A 225 -16.01 2.95 11.85
N SER A 226 -16.73 3.27 10.76
CA SER A 226 -17.64 2.32 10.11
C SER A 226 -16.83 1.19 9.45
N LEU A 227 -17.24 -0.05 9.69
CA LEU A 227 -16.72 -1.23 8.98
C LEU A 227 -17.49 -1.53 7.70
N ARG A 228 -18.55 -0.77 7.41
CA ARG A 228 -19.33 -1.00 6.19
C ARG A 228 -18.47 -0.59 4.98
N ALA A 229 -18.05 -1.58 4.20
CA ALA A 229 -17.58 -1.34 2.86
C ALA A 229 -18.73 -0.69 2.08
N GLU A 230 -18.53 0.49 1.51
CA GLU A 230 -19.43 1.01 0.50
C GLU A 230 -19.42 0.01 -0.66
N GLN A 231 -20.62 -0.38 -1.13
CA GLN A 231 -20.72 -1.15 -2.37
C GLN A 231 -20.35 -0.20 -3.51
N LEU A 232 -19.12 -0.32 -3.96
CA LEU A 232 -18.63 0.48 -5.06
C LEU A 232 -19.11 -0.17 -6.38
N PRO A 233 -19.50 0.63 -7.40
CA PRO A 233 -19.99 0.11 -8.67
C PRO A 233 -18.92 -0.74 -9.37
N ALA A 234 -19.39 -1.71 -10.15
CA ALA A 234 -18.49 -2.49 -11.01
C ALA A 234 -17.79 -1.59 -12.03
N ALA A 235 -16.56 -1.91 -12.38
CA ALA A 235 -15.80 -1.19 -13.38
C ALA A 235 -15.90 -1.90 -14.73
N ASP A 236 -16.48 -1.24 -15.73
CA ASP A 236 -16.61 -1.78 -17.10
C ASP A 236 -15.32 -1.64 -17.94
N GLU A 237 -14.26 -1.07 -17.36
CA GLU A 237 -13.02 -0.74 -18.07
C GLU A 237 -12.00 -1.88 -18.17
N PHE A 238 -12.31 -3.05 -17.56
CA PHE A 238 -11.47 -4.26 -17.56
C PHE A 238 -12.25 -5.43 -18.18
N ARG A 239 -12.23 -5.53 -19.50
CA ARG A 239 -13.00 -6.56 -20.18
C ARG A 239 -12.30 -7.91 -20.13
N GLY A 240 -13.02 -8.95 -19.72
CA GLY A 240 -12.53 -10.32 -19.67
C GLY A 240 -11.89 -10.72 -18.34
N ALA A 241 -11.90 -9.85 -17.32
CA ALA A 241 -11.50 -10.18 -15.96
C ALA A 241 -12.67 -10.12 -14.98
N GLU A 242 -12.56 -10.86 -13.89
CA GLU A 242 -13.38 -10.63 -12.70
C GLU A 242 -12.79 -9.42 -11.95
N VAL A 243 -13.60 -8.38 -11.74
CA VAL A 243 -13.14 -7.08 -11.23
C VAL A 243 -13.89 -6.72 -9.96
N ARG A 244 -13.14 -6.35 -8.93
CA ARG A 244 -13.68 -5.78 -7.69
C ARG A 244 -13.02 -4.44 -7.43
N LEU A 245 -13.81 -3.35 -7.40
CA LEU A 245 -13.34 -2.06 -6.92
C LEU A 245 -13.15 -2.15 -5.39
N LEU A 246 -11.95 -1.89 -4.90
CA LEU A 246 -11.58 -1.98 -3.49
C LEU A 246 -11.72 -0.65 -2.78
N ALA A 247 -11.30 0.44 -3.43
CA ALA A 247 -11.44 1.80 -2.94
C ALA A 247 -11.36 2.80 -4.09
N ALA A 248 -12.08 3.91 -3.93
CA ALA A 248 -11.94 5.12 -4.74
C ALA A 248 -11.99 6.32 -3.80
N CYS A 249 -10.94 7.13 -3.78
CA CYS A 249 -10.82 8.30 -2.94
C CYS A 249 -10.09 9.44 -3.69
N PRO A 250 -9.96 10.64 -3.11
CA PRO A 250 -9.25 11.74 -3.77
C PRO A 250 -7.79 11.45 -4.11
N TYR A 251 -7.18 10.44 -3.50
CA TYR A 251 -5.75 10.14 -3.62
C TYR A 251 -5.46 8.98 -4.58
N PHE A 252 -6.32 7.97 -4.59
CA PHE A 252 -6.16 6.77 -5.42
C PHE A 252 -7.46 6.04 -5.69
N THR A 253 -7.41 5.22 -6.73
CA THR A 253 -8.40 4.18 -7.01
C THR A 253 -7.67 2.85 -7.12
N ALA A 254 -8.19 1.81 -6.47
CA ALA A 254 -7.60 0.47 -6.46
C ALA A 254 -8.64 -0.60 -6.78
N TYR A 255 -8.26 -1.53 -7.66
CA TYR A 255 -9.06 -2.68 -8.08
C TYR A 255 -8.32 -3.98 -7.80
N HIS A 256 -9.05 -5.00 -7.38
CA HIS A 256 -8.59 -6.38 -7.47
C HIS A 256 -9.11 -6.98 -8.78
N LEU A 257 -8.21 -7.55 -9.56
CA LEU A 257 -8.53 -8.24 -10.81
C LEU A 257 -8.10 -9.70 -10.73
N ARG A 258 -8.98 -10.58 -11.20
CA ARG A 258 -8.66 -11.96 -11.48
C ARG A 258 -8.79 -12.20 -12.97
N VAL A 259 -7.67 -12.53 -13.61
CA VAL A 259 -7.57 -12.82 -15.04
C VAL A 259 -7.50 -14.32 -15.22
N ASP A 260 -8.37 -14.85 -16.08
CA ASP A 260 -8.38 -16.23 -16.56
C ASP A 260 -8.54 -16.22 -18.08
N GLY A 261 -7.42 -16.24 -18.78
CA GLY A 261 -7.32 -16.10 -20.21
C GLY A 261 -6.89 -14.71 -20.66
N MET A 262 -7.78 -13.73 -20.82
CA MET A 262 -7.46 -12.41 -21.37
C MET A 262 -8.23 -11.30 -20.65
N CYS A 263 -7.56 -10.18 -20.41
CA CYS A 263 -8.18 -8.95 -19.91
C CYS A 263 -7.69 -7.75 -20.74
N GLU A 264 -8.64 -6.98 -21.29
CA GLU A 264 -8.34 -5.71 -21.99
C GLU A 264 -8.47 -4.52 -21.03
N SER A 265 -7.56 -3.56 -21.18
CA SER A 265 -7.59 -2.29 -20.45
C SER A 265 -6.89 -1.18 -21.23
N THR A 266 -7.04 0.06 -20.75
CA THR A 266 -6.44 1.24 -21.37
C THR A 266 -5.83 2.16 -20.33
N ALA A 267 -4.53 2.44 -20.45
CA ALA A 267 -3.89 3.53 -19.71
C ALA A 267 -4.03 4.82 -20.53
N GLY A 268 -5.05 5.59 -20.22
CA GLY A 268 -5.45 6.83 -20.92
C GLY A 268 -4.61 8.03 -20.51
N ALA A 269 -5.14 9.22 -20.82
CA ALA A 269 -4.51 10.49 -20.49
C ALA A 269 -4.67 10.88 -19.01
N ASP A 270 -5.58 10.23 -18.30
CA ASP A 270 -6.01 10.61 -16.96
C ASP A 270 -5.07 10.09 -15.86
N SER A 271 -4.55 8.88 -15.98
CA SER A 271 -3.65 8.30 -14.97
C SER A 271 -2.73 7.21 -15.53
N PHE A 272 -1.61 7.02 -14.87
CA PHE A 272 -0.80 5.81 -14.95
C PHE A 272 -1.53 4.63 -14.27
N HIS A 273 -1.13 3.40 -14.60
CA HIS A 273 -1.51 2.19 -13.85
C HIS A 273 -0.29 1.57 -13.18
N CYS A 274 -0.48 1.05 -11.97
CA CYS A 274 0.48 0.16 -11.33
C CYS A 274 -0.19 -1.20 -11.11
N LEU A 275 0.41 -2.25 -11.67
CA LEU A 275 -0.03 -3.63 -11.50
C LEU A 275 0.88 -4.30 -10.48
N THR A 276 0.32 -4.78 -9.35
CA THR A 276 1.04 -5.60 -8.37
C THR A 276 0.51 -7.03 -8.47
N ILE A 277 1.32 -7.96 -8.94
CA ILE A 277 0.89 -9.35 -9.19
C ILE A 277 0.92 -10.14 -7.88
N LEU A 278 -0.24 -10.60 -7.44
CA LEU A 278 -0.42 -11.33 -6.19
C LEU A 278 -0.32 -12.85 -6.37
N ALA A 279 -0.71 -13.35 -7.56
CA ALA A 279 -0.67 -14.77 -7.87
C ALA A 279 -0.58 -15.00 -9.38
N GLY A 280 -0.02 -16.14 -9.79
CA GLY A 280 0.04 -16.57 -11.18
C GLY A 280 1.10 -15.87 -12.03
N THR A 281 0.87 -15.92 -13.34
CA THR A 281 1.72 -15.31 -14.36
C THR A 281 0.86 -14.63 -15.41
N LEU A 282 1.18 -13.39 -15.73
CA LEU A 282 0.49 -12.59 -16.72
C LEU A 282 1.49 -12.03 -17.73
N THR A 283 1.14 -12.11 -19.01
CA THR A 283 1.87 -11.42 -20.08
C THR A 283 1.08 -10.19 -20.51
N LEU A 284 1.68 -9.03 -20.33
CA LEU A 284 1.15 -7.75 -20.76
C LEU A 284 1.63 -7.49 -22.20
N THR A 285 0.69 -7.25 -23.14
CA THR A 285 0.98 -6.90 -24.53
C THR A 285 0.41 -5.53 -24.86
N TRP A 286 1.15 -4.74 -25.67
CA TRP A 286 0.75 -3.42 -26.15
C TRP A 286 1.31 -3.18 -27.57
N ALA A 287 0.97 -2.10 -28.21
CA ALA A 287 1.41 -1.81 -29.59
C ALA A 287 2.93 -1.83 -29.81
N GLY A 288 3.73 -1.68 -28.73
CA GLY A 288 5.21 -1.60 -28.80
C GLY A 288 5.95 -2.84 -28.29
N GLY A 289 5.23 -3.93 -27.89
CA GLY A 289 5.89 -5.13 -27.42
C GLY A 289 5.11 -5.92 -26.39
N GLU A 290 5.81 -6.76 -25.62
CA GLU A 290 5.25 -7.57 -24.56
C GLU A 290 6.16 -7.59 -23.33
N LEU A 291 5.58 -7.89 -22.17
CA LEU A 291 6.26 -8.01 -20.88
C LEU A 291 5.57 -9.07 -20.03
N SER A 292 6.28 -10.11 -19.62
CA SER A 292 5.74 -11.08 -18.67
C SER A 292 5.98 -10.63 -17.24
N ALA A 293 4.99 -10.81 -16.36
CA ALA A 293 5.09 -10.54 -14.93
C ALA A 293 4.54 -11.73 -14.13
N VAL A 294 5.22 -12.06 -13.03
CA VAL A 294 4.87 -13.18 -12.16
C VAL A 294 4.52 -12.71 -10.75
N LYS A 295 3.96 -13.60 -9.95
CA LYS A 295 3.69 -13.35 -8.51
C LYS A 295 4.85 -12.62 -7.83
N GLY A 296 4.54 -11.54 -7.14
CA GLY A 296 5.50 -10.69 -6.42
C GLY A 296 6.14 -9.60 -7.27
N GLU A 297 5.90 -9.55 -8.58
CA GLU A 297 6.40 -8.46 -9.43
C GLU A 297 5.39 -7.34 -9.56
N SER A 298 5.88 -6.11 -9.77
CA SER A 298 5.06 -4.93 -10.03
C SER A 298 5.48 -4.27 -11.34
N VAL A 299 4.47 -3.80 -12.08
CA VAL A 299 4.63 -3.16 -13.39
C VAL A 299 4.02 -1.76 -13.36
N PHE A 300 4.84 -0.75 -13.66
CA PHE A 300 4.37 0.62 -13.88
C PHE A 300 4.03 0.81 -15.37
N ILE A 301 2.82 1.26 -15.65
CA ILE A 301 2.32 1.56 -16.99
C ILE A 301 2.08 3.07 -17.05
N PRO A 302 2.87 3.83 -17.82
CA PRO A 302 2.68 5.28 -17.93
C PRO A 302 1.32 5.66 -18.52
N ALA A 303 0.79 6.80 -18.10
CA ALA A 303 -0.33 7.41 -18.78
C ALA A 303 -0.04 7.64 -20.29
N HIS A 304 -1.07 7.64 -21.11
CA HIS A 304 -1.00 7.70 -22.57
C HIS A 304 -0.31 6.48 -23.24
N LEU A 305 -0.13 5.36 -22.56
CA LEU A 305 0.27 4.13 -23.23
C LEU A 305 -0.78 3.70 -24.27
N GLY A 306 -2.07 3.95 -23.98
CA GLY A 306 -3.19 3.46 -24.77
C GLY A 306 -3.65 2.06 -24.35
N GLN A 307 -4.17 1.29 -25.29
CA GLN A 307 -4.67 -0.05 -25.06
C GLN A 307 -3.54 -1.03 -24.74
N TYR A 308 -3.79 -1.91 -23.79
CA TYR A 308 -2.97 -3.06 -23.47
C TYR A 308 -3.83 -4.25 -23.07
N MET A 309 -3.28 -5.45 -23.18
CA MET A 309 -3.94 -6.69 -22.80
C MET A 309 -3.09 -7.45 -21.81
N LEU A 310 -3.73 -8.10 -20.84
CA LEU A 310 -3.13 -9.08 -19.95
C LEU A 310 -3.57 -10.47 -20.40
N HIS A 311 -2.63 -11.37 -20.60
CA HIS A 311 -2.87 -12.75 -20.98
C HIS A 311 -2.33 -13.69 -19.92
N GLY A 312 -3.06 -14.76 -19.61
CA GLY A 312 -2.63 -15.80 -18.68
C GLY A 312 -3.62 -16.03 -17.54
N MET A 313 -3.10 -16.57 -16.45
CA MET A 313 -3.88 -16.82 -15.23
C MET A 313 -3.20 -16.13 -14.06
N GLY A 314 -3.91 -15.22 -13.37
CA GLY A 314 -3.33 -14.50 -12.26
C GLY A 314 -4.31 -13.60 -11.52
N GLU A 315 -3.88 -13.19 -10.32
CA GLU A 315 -4.55 -12.19 -9.49
C GLU A 315 -3.62 -11.00 -9.32
N LEU A 316 -4.17 -9.81 -9.38
CA LEU A 316 -3.40 -8.57 -9.23
C LEU A 316 -4.21 -7.47 -8.55
N ILE A 317 -3.51 -6.51 -7.96
CA ILE A 317 -4.06 -5.20 -7.64
C ILE A 317 -3.63 -4.22 -8.73
N LEU A 318 -4.60 -3.53 -9.33
CA LEU A 318 -4.36 -2.37 -10.19
C LEU A 318 -4.64 -1.12 -9.38
N SER A 319 -3.63 -0.25 -9.29
CA SER A 319 -3.74 1.03 -8.58
C SER A 319 -3.42 2.19 -9.52
N ARG A 320 -4.16 3.28 -9.35
CA ARG A 320 -3.98 4.54 -10.11
C ARG A 320 -4.42 5.74 -9.28
N VAL A 321 -4.17 6.95 -9.75
CA VAL A 321 -4.69 8.19 -9.15
C VAL A 321 -6.10 8.49 -9.63
#